data_421d8b3d1ad7b21e98c74703eb58f32e
#
_entry.id   421d8b3d1ad7b21e98c74703eb58f32e
#
_cell.length_a   1.000
_cell.length_b   1.000
_cell.length_c   1.000
_cell.angle_alpha   90.00
_cell.angle_beta   90.00
_cell.angle_gamma   90.00
#
_symmetry.space_group_name_H-M   'P 1'
#
loop_
_entity.id
_entity.type
_entity.pdbx_description
1 polymer ?
#
loop_
_entity_poly.entity_id
_entity_poly.type
_entity_poly.pdbx_seq_one_letter_code
_entity_poly.pdbx_strand_id
1 'polypeptide(L)'
;MNRHRQLPLGETLKAAFAKLPLAWRGAWGAILVCAVVWSVAGWSAHAVEASWAMIGRGVGQIAGLVAGLALAGGLTRIAVSVDLDEARRRGLGPAGLQFGWPELRLLGAALLCAVFMAMILSVAALLLLALFGMAGLDAEAINQRNWAAVGPVWKLVLLAVVTLLVAYGVLVMAVRLSLFAPATLGRGHMVSLNSMGVAQGSFWPLLGGLIVVGLPKLVLIGLSAAGLLSGAARDVASALVLSGLEAPLAAVFLGEAYQRLEYWAPDARDPG
;
A
#
# COMPACT_ATOMS: atom_id res chain seq x y z
N MET A 1 24.62 -10.83 -19.69
CA MET A 1 24.01 -11.34 -18.44
C MET A 1 23.73 -10.14 -17.54
N ASN A 2 22.51 -9.59 -17.55
CA ASN A 2 22.14 -8.49 -16.67
C ASN A 2 22.20 -8.98 -15.22
N ARG A 3 23.17 -8.53 -14.44
CA ARG A 3 23.17 -8.69 -12.99
C ARG A 3 21.95 -7.93 -12.48
N HIS A 4 20.87 -8.63 -12.12
CA HIS A 4 19.74 -8.03 -11.43
C HIS A 4 20.27 -7.30 -10.20
N ARG A 5 20.18 -5.97 -10.22
CA ARG A 5 20.61 -5.15 -9.09
C ARG A 5 19.64 -5.37 -7.95
N GLN A 6 20.18 -5.83 -6.84
CA GLN A 6 19.43 -5.92 -5.60
C GLN A 6 19.37 -4.53 -4.94
N LEU A 7 18.17 -4.13 -4.52
CA LEU A 7 17.99 -2.89 -3.78
C LEU A 7 18.75 -2.95 -2.43
N PRO A 8 19.64 -2.02 -2.12
CA PRO A 8 20.31 -1.96 -0.82
C PRO A 8 19.31 -1.45 0.24
N LEU A 9 18.65 -2.37 0.94
CA LEU A 9 17.56 -2.06 1.89
C LEU A 9 17.96 -1.04 2.95
N GLY A 10 19.10 -1.24 3.61
CA GLY A 10 19.54 -0.37 4.71
C GLY A 10 19.79 1.07 4.26
N GLU A 11 20.44 1.26 3.11
CA GLU A 11 20.67 2.59 2.54
C GLU A 11 19.38 3.25 2.06
N THR A 12 18.48 2.47 1.47
CA THR A 12 17.19 2.96 0.99
C THR A 12 16.31 3.42 2.16
N LEU A 13 16.26 2.65 3.25
CA LEU A 13 15.55 3.03 4.47
C LEU A 13 16.18 4.27 5.11
N LYS A 14 17.52 4.33 5.22
CA LYS A 14 18.22 5.50 5.76
C LYS A 14 17.89 6.76 4.95
N ALA A 15 17.92 6.68 3.62
CA ALA A 15 17.55 7.78 2.73
C ALA A 15 16.06 8.16 2.90
N ALA A 16 15.16 7.19 3.00
CA ALA A 16 13.74 7.43 3.23
C ALA A 16 13.49 8.16 4.55
N PHE A 17 14.10 7.72 5.65
CA PHE A 17 13.98 8.41 6.95
C PHE A 17 14.57 9.81 6.91
N ALA A 18 15.70 10.02 6.24
CA ALA A 18 16.31 11.35 6.08
C ALA A 18 15.41 12.30 5.27
N LYS A 19 14.63 11.79 4.33
CA LYS A 19 13.71 12.57 3.47
C LYS A 19 12.33 12.79 4.09
N LEU A 20 11.98 12.07 5.15
CA LEU A 20 10.67 12.15 5.82
C LEU A 20 10.31 13.57 6.30
N PRO A 21 11.24 14.38 6.92
CA PRO A 21 10.95 15.75 7.29
C PRO A 21 10.60 16.64 6.09
N LEU A 22 11.20 16.39 4.93
CA LEU A 22 10.88 17.07 3.67
C LEU A 22 9.45 16.76 3.22
N ALA A 23 9.03 15.50 3.32
CA ALA A 23 7.67 15.07 3.01
C ALA A 23 6.63 15.74 3.91
N TRP A 24 6.91 15.82 5.22
CA TRP A 24 6.04 16.51 6.15
C TRP A 24 5.92 18.00 5.86
N ARG A 25 7.04 18.68 5.59
CA ARG A 25 7.05 20.12 5.27
C ARG A 25 6.35 20.43 3.94
N GLY A 26 6.51 19.57 2.95
CA GLY A 26 5.94 19.76 1.61
C GLY A 26 4.45 19.41 1.51
N ALA A 27 3.97 18.43 2.29
CA ALA A 27 2.61 17.93 2.21
C ALA A 27 1.79 18.11 3.49
N TRP A 28 2.19 19.01 4.40
CA TRP A 28 1.55 19.19 5.71
C TRP A 28 0.03 19.43 5.61
N GLY A 29 -0.42 20.23 4.64
CA GLY A 29 -1.84 20.54 4.48
C GLY A 29 -2.62 19.33 3.96
N ALA A 30 -2.07 18.58 2.99
CA ALA A 30 -2.70 17.35 2.50
C ALA A 30 -2.77 16.28 3.62
N ILE A 31 -1.73 16.16 4.43
CA ILE A 31 -1.70 15.27 5.62
C ILE A 31 -2.81 15.65 6.59
N LEU A 32 -2.92 16.95 6.93
CA LEU A 32 -3.94 17.46 7.85
C LEU A 32 -5.36 17.24 7.35
N VAL A 33 -5.63 17.59 6.08
CA VAL A 33 -6.95 17.38 5.46
C VAL A 33 -7.32 15.89 5.45
N CYS A 34 -6.38 15.03 5.06
CA CYS A 34 -6.60 13.60 5.04
C CYS A 34 -6.84 13.03 6.45
N ALA A 35 -6.04 13.45 7.44
CA ALA A 35 -6.21 13.06 8.83
C ALA A 35 -7.59 13.45 9.37
N VAL A 36 -8.03 14.68 9.13
CA VAL A 36 -9.33 15.17 9.57
C VAL A 36 -10.48 14.43 8.88
N VAL A 37 -10.44 14.35 7.55
CA VAL A 37 -11.51 13.68 6.78
C VAL A 37 -11.66 12.22 7.18
N TRP A 38 -10.57 11.48 7.30
CA TRP A 38 -10.62 10.07 7.69
C TRP A 38 -10.99 9.87 9.16
N SER A 39 -10.56 10.76 10.06
CA SER A 39 -10.96 10.72 11.46
C SER A 39 -12.46 10.99 11.63
N VAL A 40 -12.99 12.00 10.93
CA VAL A 40 -14.43 12.33 10.94
C VAL A 40 -15.24 11.18 10.33
N ALA A 41 -14.78 10.62 9.21
CA ALA A 41 -15.46 9.47 8.57
C ALA A 41 -15.47 8.25 9.49
N GLY A 42 -14.36 7.93 10.15
CA GLY A 42 -14.26 6.83 11.11
C GLY A 42 -15.14 7.06 12.34
N TRP A 43 -15.10 8.27 12.91
CA TRP A 43 -15.92 8.60 14.07
C TRP A 43 -17.42 8.58 13.75
N SER A 44 -17.82 9.15 12.61
CA SER A 44 -19.23 9.18 12.18
C SER A 44 -19.81 7.78 11.95
N ALA A 45 -18.99 6.81 11.58
CA ALA A 45 -19.43 5.42 11.41
C ALA A 45 -19.97 4.79 12.70
N HIS A 46 -19.54 5.29 13.87
CA HIS A 46 -19.98 4.83 15.19
C HIS A 46 -21.07 5.71 15.81
N ALA A 47 -21.28 6.93 15.34
CA ALA A 47 -22.12 7.92 16.01
C ALA A 47 -23.57 7.97 15.52
N VAL A 48 -23.91 7.31 14.39
CA VAL A 48 -25.19 7.59 13.70
C VAL A 48 -25.98 6.33 13.43
N GLU A 49 -27.12 6.19 14.12
CA GLU A 49 -28.15 5.16 13.85
C GLU A 49 -29.24 5.62 12.86
N ALA A 50 -29.19 6.86 12.35
CA ALA A 50 -30.24 7.45 11.55
C ALA A 50 -30.06 7.22 10.02
N SER A 51 -31.15 7.35 9.26
CA SER A 51 -31.19 7.24 7.78
C SER A 51 -30.22 8.16 7.04
N TRP A 52 -29.86 9.29 7.63
CA TRP A 52 -28.83 10.23 7.14
C TRP A 52 -27.38 9.67 7.20
N ALA A 53 -27.18 8.63 8.01
CA ALA A 53 -25.88 7.97 8.13
C ALA A 53 -25.39 7.37 6.81
N MET A 54 -26.29 6.87 5.98
CA MET A 54 -25.91 6.27 4.70
C MET A 54 -25.36 7.33 3.74
N ILE A 55 -26.02 8.49 3.65
CA ILE A 55 -25.57 9.62 2.82
C ILE A 55 -24.24 10.17 3.36
N GLY A 56 -24.15 10.38 4.67
CA GLY A 56 -22.95 10.87 5.33
C GLY A 56 -21.74 9.94 5.14
N ARG A 57 -21.95 8.61 5.19
CA ARG A 57 -20.91 7.63 4.89
C ARG A 57 -20.46 7.70 3.43
N GLY A 58 -21.40 7.80 2.47
CA GLY A 58 -21.06 7.94 1.05
C GLY A 58 -20.25 9.19 0.75
N VAL A 59 -20.68 10.33 1.29
CA VAL A 59 -19.94 11.60 1.17
C VAL A 59 -18.58 11.52 1.83
N GLY A 60 -18.49 10.95 3.04
CA GLY A 60 -17.22 10.76 3.75
C GLY A 60 -16.24 9.85 3.01
N GLN A 61 -16.72 8.80 2.37
CA GLN A 61 -15.89 7.92 1.54
C GLN A 61 -15.34 8.64 0.30
N ILE A 62 -16.19 9.39 -0.42
CA ILE A 62 -15.75 10.17 -1.59
C ILE A 62 -14.74 11.24 -1.17
N ALA A 63 -15.04 12.01 -0.12
CA ALA A 63 -14.11 13.00 0.41
C ALA A 63 -12.78 12.36 0.85
N GLY A 64 -12.83 11.19 1.49
CA GLY A 64 -11.67 10.42 1.89
C GLY A 64 -10.81 9.95 0.71
N LEU A 65 -11.45 9.51 -0.38
CA LEU A 65 -10.76 9.12 -1.61
C LEU A 65 -10.06 10.32 -2.27
N VAL A 66 -10.75 11.46 -2.37
CA VAL A 66 -10.18 12.70 -2.96
C VAL A 66 -9.02 13.21 -2.11
N ALA A 67 -9.18 13.27 -0.78
CA ALA A 67 -8.11 13.67 0.13
C ALA A 67 -6.92 12.71 0.06
N GLY A 68 -7.17 11.40 0.05
CA GLY A 68 -6.14 10.37 -0.09
C GLY A 68 -5.38 10.46 -1.41
N LEU A 69 -6.09 10.75 -2.52
CA LEU A 69 -5.48 10.91 -3.83
C LEU A 69 -4.60 12.17 -3.89
N ALA A 70 -5.06 13.29 -3.34
CA ALA A 70 -4.27 14.52 -3.23
C ALA A 70 -3.00 14.28 -2.38
N LEU A 71 -3.15 13.60 -1.24
CA LEU A 71 -2.03 13.24 -0.37
C LEU A 71 -1.03 12.33 -1.09
N ALA A 72 -1.50 11.26 -1.75
CA ALA A 72 -0.66 10.33 -2.49
C ALA A 72 0.08 11.02 -3.63
N GLY A 73 -0.59 11.90 -4.39
CA GLY A 73 0.02 12.68 -5.47
C GLY A 73 1.09 13.63 -4.95
N GLY A 74 0.83 14.37 -3.85
CA GLY A 74 1.80 15.27 -3.23
C GLY A 74 3.02 14.56 -2.68
N LEU A 75 2.80 13.53 -1.87
CA LEU A 75 3.87 12.74 -1.28
C LEU A 75 4.75 12.05 -2.34
N THR A 76 4.13 11.51 -3.39
CA THR A 76 4.89 10.82 -4.44
C THR A 76 5.74 11.79 -5.25
N ARG A 77 5.25 13.03 -5.54
CA ARG A 77 6.08 14.07 -6.18
C ARG A 77 7.28 14.44 -5.34
N ILE A 78 7.09 14.63 -4.03
CA ILE A 78 8.20 14.90 -3.10
C ILE A 78 9.17 13.73 -3.08
N ALA A 79 8.66 12.51 -3.06
CA ALA A 79 9.45 11.29 -3.01
C ALA A 79 10.37 11.12 -4.22
N VAL A 80 9.89 11.45 -5.44
CA VAL A 80 10.67 11.35 -6.69
C VAL A 80 11.49 12.60 -7.02
N SER A 81 11.44 13.64 -6.19
CA SER A 81 12.20 14.88 -6.35
C SER A 81 13.37 14.95 -5.37
N VAL A 82 14.41 15.71 -5.71
CA VAL A 82 15.57 15.93 -4.83
C VAL A 82 15.21 16.90 -3.72
N ASP A 83 14.49 17.96 -4.05
CA ASP A 83 14.08 19.04 -3.13
C ASP A 83 12.62 19.50 -3.38
N LEU A 84 12.13 20.42 -2.54
CA LEU A 84 10.77 20.95 -2.66
C LEU A 84 10.59 21.84 -3.90
N ASP A 85 11.64 22.49 -4.38
CA ASP A 85 11.55 23.36 -5.56
C ASP A 85 11.41 22.51 -6.81
N GLU A 86 12.10 21.38 -6.91
CA GLU A 86 11.86 20.41 -7.97
C GLU A 86 10.45 19.81 -7.87
N ALA A 87 9.99 19.46 -6.67
CA ALA A 87 8.62 18.95 -6.48
C ALA A 87 7.57 19.98 -6.93
N ARG A 88 7.80 21.29 -6.66
CA ARG A 88 6.94 22.38 -7.14
C ARG A 88 6.96 22.49 -8.67
N ARG A 89 8.13 22.41 -9.29
CA ARG A 89 8.26 22.36 -10.76
C ARG A 89 7.51 21.18 -11.38
N ARG A 90 7.42 20.07 -10.65
CA ARG A 90 6.61 18.88 -11.01
C ARG A 90 5.12 19.02 -10.70
N GLY A 91 4.67 20.21 -10.24
CA GLY A 91 3.27 20.52 -9.96
C GLY A 91 2.82 20.20 -8.55
N LEU A 92 3.72 20.22 -7.55
CA LEU A 92 3.34 20.19 -6.15
C LEU A 92 2.63 21.49 -5.80
N GLY A 93 1.37 21.41 -5.39
CA GLY A 93 0.58 22.54 -4.96
C GLY A 93 0.96 23.06 -3.58
N PRO A 94 0.40 24.22 -3.17
CA PRO A 94 0.64 24.77 -1.84
C PRO A 94 0.22 23.77 -0.76
N ALA A 95 1.10 23.57 0.23
CA ALA A 95 0.90 22.62 1.33
C ALA A 95 0.62 21.16 0.89
N GLY A 96 0.99 20.79 -0.34
CA GLY A 96 0.75 19.46 -0.91
C GLY A 96 -0.69 19.23 -1.38
N LEU A 97 -1.50 20.26 -1.42
CA LEU A 97 -2.89 20.19 -1.91
C LEU A 97 -2.90 20.52 -3.40
N GLN A 98 -3.09 19.50 -4.20
CA GLN A 98 -3.24 19.63 -5.65
C GLN A 98 -4.23 18.59 -6.18
N PHE A 99 -4.89 18.95 -7.27
CA PHE A 99 -5.74 18.05 -8.03
C PHE A 99 -5.65 18.40 -9.51
N GLY A 100 -5.21 17.44 -10.34
CA GLY A 100 -5.02 17.65 -11.77
C GLY A 100 -4.88 16.34 -12.54
N TRP A 101 -4.45 16.45 -13.79
CA TRP A 101 -4.24 15.29 -14.65
C TRP A 101 -3.27 14.24 -14.09
N PRO A 102 -2.18 14.58 -13.41
CA PRO A 102 -1.30 13.57 -12.80
C PRO A 102 -2.00 12.75 -11.71
N GLU A 103 -2.89 13.35 -10.90
CA GLU A 103 -3.68 12.64 -9.90
C GLU A 103 -4.70 11.70 -10.55
N LEU A 104 -5.33 12.11 -11.65
CA LEU A 104 -6.23 11.25 -12.41
C LEU A 104 -5.49 10.07 -13.05
N ARG A 105 -4.26 10.29 -13.55
CA ARG A 105 -3.40 9.20 -14.04
C ARG A 105 -3.01 8.25 -12.92
N LEU A 106 -2.68 8.78 -11.74
CA LEU A 106 -2.37 7.98 -10.56
C LEU A 106 -3.58 7.15 -10.13
N LEU A 107 -4.79 7.74 -10.12
CA LEU A 107 -6.04 7.03 -9.86
C LEU A 107 -6.28 5.93 -10.90
N GLY A 108 -6.12 6.24 -12.18
CA GLY A 108 -6.25 5.25 -13.26
C GLY A 108 -5.28 4.08 -13.11
N ALA A 109 -4.01 4.37 -12.80
CA ALA A 109 -3.00 3.33 -12.53
C ALA A 109 -3.36 2.50 -11.31
N ALA A 110 -3.82 3.14 -10.22
CA ALA A 110 -4.26 2.46 -9.00
C ALA A 110 -5.47 1.55 -9.26
N LEU A 111 -6.47 2.02 -10.02
CA LEU A 111 -7.63 1.23 -10.40
C LEU A 111 -7.25 0.01 -11.25
N LEU A 112 -6.37 0.18 -12.24
CA LEU A 112 -5.88 -0.95 -13.05
C LEU A 112 -5.12 -1.97 -12.18
N CYS A 113 -4.25 -1.51 -11.28
CA CYS A 113 -3.57 -2.40 -10.33
C CYS A 113 -4.56 -3.10 -9.39
N ALA A 114 -5.60 -2.39 -8.92
CA ALA A 114 -6.64 -2.95 -8.06
C ALA A 114 -7.49 -4.00 -8.78
N VAL A 115 -7.93 -3.73 -10.01
CA VAL A 115 -8.66 -4.70 -10.85
C VAL A 115 -7.82 -5.93 -11.12
N PHE A 116 -6.55 -5.75 -11.50
CA PHE A 116 -5.64 -6.86 -11.73
C PHE A 116 -5.43 -7.70 -10.47
N MET A 117 -5.23 -7.05 -9.31
CA MET A 117 -5.09 -7.75 -8.04
C MET A 117 -6.39 -8.47 -7.64
N ALA A 118 -7.55 -7.86 -7.86
CA ALA A 118 -8.85 -8.49 -7.60
C ALA A 118 -9.04 -9.74 -8.46
N MET A 119 -8.63 -9.72 -9.74
CA MET A 119 -8.66 -10.90 -10.61
C MET A 119 -7.75 -12.01 -10.06
N ILE A 120 -6.52 -11.70 -9.66
CA ILE A 120 -5.59 -12.68 -9.08
C ILE A 120 -6.18 -13.28 -7.80
N LEU A 121 -6.72 -12.43 -6.91
CA LEU A 121 -7.33 -12.87 -5.65
C LEU A 121 -8.56 -13.74 -5.90
N SER A 122 -9.39 -13.41 -6.90
CA SER A 122 -10.56 -14.21 -7.28
C SER A 122 -10.15 -15.60 -7.78
N VAL A 123 -9.15 -15.66 -8.66
CA VAL A 123 -8.63 -16.94 -9.17
C VAL A 123 -8.00 -17.75 -8.04
N ALA A 124 -7.22 -17.12 -7.17
CA ALA A 124 -6.62 -17.77 -6.00
C ALA A 124 -7.68 -18.31 -5.03
N ALA A 125 -8.73 -17.52 -4.76
CA ALA A 125 -9.84 -17.93 -3.90
C ALA A 125 -10.61 -19.11 -4.49
N LEU A 126 -10.94 -19.08 -5.79
CA LEU A 126 -11.61 -20.19 -6.49
C LEU A 126 -10.76 -21.46 -6.50
N LEU A 127 -9.46 -21.33 -6.74
CA LEU A 127 -8.53 -22.46 -6.68
C LEU A 127 -8.51 -23.10 -5.29
N LEU A 128 -8.35 -22.28 -4.24
CA LEU A 128 -8.34 -22.77 -2.86
C LEU A 128 -9.70 -23.39 -2.50
N LEU A 129 -10.82 -22.74 -2.85
CA LEU A 129 -12.15 -23.26 -2.60
C LEU A 129 -12.36 -24.63 -3.25
N ALA A 130 -11.93 -24.79 -4.52
CA ALA A 130 -12.00 -26.07 -5.23
C ALA A 130 -11.15 -27.14 -4.54
N LEU A 131 -9.92 -26.82 -4.15
CA LEU A 131 -9.02 -27.76 -3.47
C LEU A 131 -9.56 -28.19 -2.10
N PHE A 132 -10.07 -27.22 -1.30
CA PHE A 132 -10.68 -27.52 -0.01
C PHE A 132 -11.97 -28.36 -0.19
N GLY A 133 -12.80 -28.04 -1.18
CA GLY A 133 -14.01 -28.79 -1.49
C GLY A 133 -13.73 -30.24 -1.90
N MET A 134 -12.68 -30.47 -2.71
CA MET A 134 -12.28 -31.82 -3.14
C MET A 134 -11.57 -32.62 -2.04
N ALA A 135 -11.03 -31.96 -1.03
CA ALA A 135 -10.29 -32.63 0.05
C ALA A 135 -11.18 -33.50 0.94
N GLY A 136 -12.50 -33.28 0.93
CA GLY A 136 -13.45 -34.03 1.74
C GLY A 136 -13.19 -33.86 3.25
N LEU A 137 -12.87 -32.63 3.69
CA LEU A 137 -12.70 -32.30 5.08
C LEU A 137 -14.05 -32.06 5.76
N ASP A 138 -14.16 -32.41 7.04
CA ASP A 138 -15.36 -32.16 7.82
C ASP A 138 -15.46 -30.66 8.17
N ALA A 139 -16.38 -29.95 7.50
CA ALA A 139 -16.60 -28.51 7.70
C ALA A 139 -17.15 -28.20 9.10
N GLU A 140 -17.97 -29.11 9.67
CA GLU A 140 -18.53 -28.92 11.01
C GLU A 140 -17.43 -29.03 12.08
N ALA A 141 -16.52 -29.99 11.93
CA ALA A 141 -15.36 -30.12 12.79
C ALA A 141 -14.44 -28.89 12.72
N ILE A 142 -14.30 -28.25 11.55
CA ILE A 142 -13.55 -26.99 11.39
C ILE A 142 -14.22 -25.86 12.16
N ASN A 143 -15.55 -25.70 12.04
CA ASN A 143 -16.30 -24.67 12.76
C ASN A 143 -16.20 -24.84 14.28
N GLN A 144 -16.24 -26.08 14.75
CA GLN A 144 -16.10 -26.44 16.17
C GLN A 144 -14.64 -26.42 16.66
N ARG A 145 -13.67 -26.11 15.80
CA ARG A 145 -12.22 -26.16 16.06
C ARG A 145 -11.74 -27.52 16.58
N ASN A 146 -12.43 -28.59 16.23
CA ASN A 146 -12.04 -29.96 16.57
C ASN A 146 -11.10 -30.51 15.48
N TRP A 147 -9.85 -30.11 15.54
CA TRP A 147 -8.85 -30.42 14.53
C TRP A 147 -8.59 -31.93 14.35
N ALA A 148 -8.84 -32.73 15.40
CA ALA A 148 -8.67 -34.19 15.34
C ALA A 148 -9.72 -34.88 14.45
N ALA A 149 -10.91 -34.27 14.31
CA ALA A 149 -12.01 -34.81 13.52
C ALA A 149 -12.08 -34.27 12.08
N VAL A 150 -11.32 -33.22 11.75
CA VAL A 150 -11.35 -32.54 10.43
C VAL A 150 -10.97 -33.47 9.29
N GLY A 151 -9.99 -34.38 9.52
CA GLY A 151 -9.53 -35.33 8.52
C GLY A 151 -8.08 -35.79 8.72
N PRO A 152 -7.52 -36.56 7.79
CA PRO A 152 -6.15 -37.05 7.89
C PRO A 152 -5.14 -35.88 7.90
N VAL A 153 -4.17 -35.91 8.80
CA VAL A 153 -3.16 -34.84 9.00
C VAL A 153 -2.42 -34.50 7.69
N TRP A 154 -2.09 -35.51 6.86
CA TRP A 154 -1.37 -35.25 5.61
C TRP A 154 -2.16 -34.36 4.63
N LYS A 155 -3.51 -34.47 4.59
CA LYS A 155 -4.35 -33.59 3.77
C LYS A 155 -4.30 -32.15 4.28
N LEU A 156 -4.35 -31.96 5.59
CA LEU A 156 -4.24 -30.63 6.21
C LEU A 156 -2.88 -30.01 5.91
N VAL A 157 -1.80 -30.78 6.04
CA VAL A 157 -0.45 -30.30 5.70
C VAL A 157 -0.35 -29.93 4.23
N LEU A 158 -0.85 -30.76 3.31
CA LEU A 158 -0.84 -30.48 1.88
C LEU A 158 -1.61 -29.21 1.55
N LEU A 159 -2.81 -29.04 2.10
CA LEU A 159 -3.62 -27.83 1.89
C LEU A 159 -2.96 -26.59 2.48
N ALA A 160 -2.34 -26.71 3.66
CA ALA A 160 -1.58 -25.61 4.25
C ALA A 160 -0.40 -25.17 3.35
N VAL A 161 0.36 -26.13 2.82
CA VAL A 161 1.48 -25.86 1.89
C VAL A 161 0.97 -25.17 0.62
N VAL A 162 -0.09 -25.69 0.01
CA VAL A 162 -0.68 -25.08 -1.21
C VAL A 162 -1.19 -23.68 -0.90
N THR A 163 -1.89 -23.48 0.22
CA THR A 163 -2.37 -22.15 0.63
C THR A 163 -1.23 -21.17 0.83
N LEU A 164 -0.13 -21.59 1.46
CA LEU A 164 1.06 -20.76 1.63
C LEU A 164 1.74 -20.41 0.29
N LEU A 165 1.80 -21.35 -0.64
CA LEU A 165 2.35 -21.10 -1.99
C LEU A 165 1.49 -20.10 -2.77
N VAL A 166 0.17 -20.25 -2.72
CA VAL A 166 -0.77 -19.31 -3.36
C VAL A 166 -0.65 -17.92 -2.70
N ALA A 167 -0.65 -17.86 -1.38
CA ALA A 167 -0.49 -16.61 -0.64
C ALA A 167 0.86 -15.94 -0.95
N TYR A 168 1.94 -16.70 -1.05
CA TYR A 168 3.24 -16.20 -1.47
C TYR A 168 3.21 -15.62 -2.89
N GLY A 169 2.57 -16.29 -3.84
CA GLY A 169 2.39 -15.77 -5.20
C GLY A 169 1.66 -14.44 -5.23
N VAL A 170 0.55 -14.32 -4.49
CA VAL A 170 -0.21 -13.07 -4.33
C VAL A 170 0.67 -11.97 -3.70
N LEU A 171 1.42 -12.30 -2.66
CA LEU A 171 2.32 -11.35 -1.99
C LEU A 171 3.42 -10.84 -2.94
N VAL A 172 4.02 -11.73 -3.73
CA VAL A 172 5.02 -11.34 -4.75
C VAL A 172 4.42 -10.33 -5.73
N MET A 173 3.20 -10.57 -6.20
CA MET A 173 2.52 -9.65 -7.12
C MET A 173 2.22 -8.29 -6.45
N ALA A 174 1.72 -8.29 -5.22
CA ALA A 174 1.43 -7.07 -4.47
C ALA A 174 2.69 -6.22 -4.25
N VAL A 175 3.80 -6.84 -3.84
CA VAL A 175 5.08 -6.14 -3.64
C VAL A 175 5.63 -5.58 -4.95
N ARG A 176 5.54 -6.32 -6.06
CA ARG A 176 5.98 -5.84 -7.37
C ARG A 176 5.14 -4.67 -7.89
N LEU A 177 3.84 -4.69 -7.62
CA LEU A 177 2.95 -3.59 -7.99
C LEU A 177 3.14 -2.34 -7.12
N SER A 178 3.75 -2.43 -5.94
CA SER A 178 3.86 -1.29 -5.02
C SER A 178 4.59 -0.07 -5.61
N LEU A 179 5.44 -0.27 -6.63
CA LEU A 179 6.18 0.81 -7.32
C LEU A 179 5.35 1.54 -8.40
N PHE A 180 4.06 1.22 -8.59
CA PHE A 180 3.24 1.86 -9.64
C PHE A 180 3.12 3.37 -9.46
N ALA A 181 3.00 3.86 -8.23
CA ALA A 181 2.79 5.28 -7.94
C ALA A 181 4.04 6.12 -8.27
N PRO A 182 5.26 5.83 -7.75
CA PRO A 182 6.44 6.57 -8.14
C PRO A 182 6.79 6.39 -9.63
N ALA A 183 6.52 5.22 -10.22
CA ALA A 183 6.74 5.01 -11.65
C ALA A 183 5.80 5.88 -12.51
N THR A 184 4.53 6.01 -12.14
CA THR A 184 3.54 6.83 -12.87
C THR A 184 3.90 8.31 -12.84
N LEU A 185 4.26 8.85 -11.68
CA LEU A 185 4.61 10.26 -11.54
C LEU A 185 6.03 10.55 -12.02
N GLY A 186 6.97 9.63 -11.85
CA GLY A 186 8.35 9.76 -12.33
C GLY A 186 8.45 9.80 -13.84
N ARG A 187 7.71 8.95 -14.54
CA ARG A 187 7.70 8.89 -16.02
C ARG A 187 6.73 9.85 -16.69
N GLY A 188 5.83 10.49 -15.95
CA GLY A 188 4.83 11.42 -16.49
C GLY A 188 3.74 10.78 -17.35
N HIS A 189 3.64 9.44 -17.38
CA HIS A 189 2.57 8.69 -18.04
C HIS A 189 2.08 7.56 -17.15
N MET A 190 0.90 7.03 -17.44
CA MET A 190 0.30 5.98 -16.61
C MET A 190 1.12 4.69 -16.70
N VAL A 191 1.69 4.27 -15.58
CA VAL A 191 2.43 3.02 -15.42
C VAL A 191 1.69 2.15 -14.41
N SER A 192 1.17 1.03 -14.85
CA SER A 192 0.47 0.07 -13.99
C SER A 192 1.28 -1.23 -13.90
N LEU A 193 0.94 -2.21 -14.73
CA LEU A 193 1.58 -3.53 -14.73
C LEU A 193 3.07 -3.51 -15.09
N ASN A 194 3.51 -2.53 -15.88
CA ASN A 194 4.92 -2.38 -16.24
C ASN A 194 5.83 -2.06 -15.05
N SER A 195 5.28 -1.59 -13.91
CA SER A 195 6.04 -1.41 -12.68
C SER A 195 6.59 -2.73 -12.11
N MET A 196 5.98 -3.86 -12.45
CA MET A 196 6.45 -5.19 -12.04
C MET A 196 7.84 -5.52 -12.57
N GLY A 197 8.20 -5.00 -13.77
CA GLY A 197 9.53 -5.15 -14.35
C GLY A 197 10.61 -4.40 -13.56
N VAL A 198 10.28 -3.21 -13.03
CA VAL A 198 11.19 -2.39 -12.21
C VAL A 198 11.54 -3.09 -10.89
N ALA A 199 10.59 -3.79 -10.29
CA ALA A 199 10.77 -4.51 -9.03
C ALA A 199 11.45 -5.89 -9.18
N GLN A 200 11.80 -6.29 -10.42
CA GLN A 200 12.38 -7.61 -10.68
C GLN A 200 13.74 -7.77 -9.98
N GLY A 201 13.90 -8.87 -9.23
CA GLY A 201 15.14 -9.16 -8.48
C GLY A 201 15.23 -8.51 -7.10
N SER A 202 14.32 -7.58 -6.73
CA SER A 202 14.35 -6.85 -5.46
C SER A 202 13.17 -7.13 -4.53
N PHE A 203 12.52 -8.31 -4.69
CA PHE A 203 11.34 -8.67 -3.89
C PHE A 203 11.59 -8.60 -2.37
N TRP A 204 12.63 -9.28 -1.87
CA TRP A 204 12.91 -9.35 -0.43
C TRP A 204 13.26 -7.98 0.20
N PRO A 205 14.13 -7.17 -0.42
CA PRO A 205 14.37 -5.82 0.06
C PRO A 205 13.12 -4.92 0.07
N LEU A 206 12.29 -4.99 -0.99
CA LEU A 206 11.04 -4.24 -1.05
C LEU A 206 10.06 -4.70 0.02
N LEU A 207 9.88 -6.01 0.18
CA LEU A 207 9.01 -6.57 1.23
C LEU A 207 9.50 -6.17 2.62
N GLY A 208 10.80 -6.29 2.91
CA GLY A 208 11.38 -5.88 4.18
C GLY A 208 11.15 -4.39 4.46
N GLY A 209 11.34 -3.53 3.46
CA GLY A 209 11.05 -2.11 3.59
C GLY A 209 9.58 -1.80 3.83
N LEU A 210 8.66 -2.47 3.12
CA LEU A 210 7.22 -2.33 3.34
C LEU A 210 6.78 -2.79 4.73
N ILE A 211 7.40 -3.86 5.27
CA ILE A 211 7.17 -4.29 6.66
C ILE A 211 7.60 -3.19 7.64
N VAL A 212 8.80 -2.62 7.47
CA VAL A 212 9.28 -1.51 8.33
C VAL A 212 8.34 -0.30 8.24
N VAL A 213 7.91 0.07 7.04
CA VAL A 213 6.95 1.16 6.81
C VAL A 213 5.61 0.88 7.49
N GLY A 214 5.14 -0.36 7.49
CA GLY A 214 3.88 -0.79 8.07
C GLY A 214 3.93 -1.04 9.60
N LEU A 215 5.11 -0.98 10.25
CA LEU A 215 5.24 -1.21 11.69
C LEU A 215 4.29 -0.36 12.54
N PRO A 216 4.08 0.95 12.29
CA PRO A 216 3.15 1.76 13.06
C PRO A 216 1.73 1.19 13.06
N LYS A 217 1.27 0.70 11.91
CA LYS A 217 -0.04 0.06 11.78
C LYS A 217 -0.11 -1.28 12.49
N LEU A 218 0.96 -2.08 12.42
CA LEU A 218 1.03 -3.35 13.16
C LEU A 218 0.94 -3.13 14.67
N VAL A 219 1.58 -2.07 15.19
CA VAL A 219 1.45 -1.65 16.60
C VAL A 219 0.00 -1.30 16.92
N LEU A 220 -0.68 -0.52 16.09
CA LEU A 220 -2.10 -0.19 16.29
C LEU A 220 -3.00 -1.43 16.29
N ILE A 221 -2.76 -2.38 15.39
CA ILE A 221 -3.49 -3.65 15.33
C ILE A 221 -3.27 -4.42 16.64
N GLY A 222 -2.03 -4.48 17.13
CA GLY A 222 -1.69 -5.12 18.39
C GLY A 222 -2.39 -4.48 19.60
N LEU A 223 -2.39 -3.13 19.68
CA LEU A 223 -3.11 -2.38 20.72
C LEU A 223 -4.62 -2.62 20.67
N SER A 224 -5.17 -2.70 19.46
CA SER A 224 -6.61 -3.01 19.27
C SER A 224 -6.93 -4.46 19.68
N ALA A 225 -6.07 -5.41 19.33
CA ALA A 225 -6.23 -6.81 19.73
C ALA A 225 -6.10 -7.01 21.26
N ALA A 226 -5.28 -6.18 21.92
CA ALA A 226 -5.16 -6.14 23.37
C ALA A 226 -6.34 -5.42 24.06
N GLY A 227 -7.32 -4.90 23.30
CA GLY A 227 -8.46 -4.16 23.86
C GLY A 227 -8.16 -2.74 24.34
N LEU A 228 -6.94 -2.24 24.12
CA LEU A 228 -6.52 -0.90 24.54
C LEU A 228 -7.07 0.20 23.62
N LEU A 229 -7.40 -0.15 22.38
CA LEU A 229 -8.01 0.77 21.39
C LEU A 229 -9.22 0.10 20.74
N SER A 230 -10.39 0.72 20.86
CA SER A 230 -11.65 0.19 20.29
C SER A 230 -12.53 1.30 19.73
N GLY A 231 -13.50 0.93 18.89
CA GLY A 231 -14.50 1.85 18.35
C GLY A 231 -13.88 3.06 17.62
N ALA A 232 -14.47 4.22 17.82
CA ALA A 232 -14.06 5.48 17.20
C ALA A 232 -12.61 5.87 17.51
N ALA A 233 -12.11 5.59 18.73
CA ALA A 233 -10.73 5.90 19.09
C ALA A 233 -9.70 5.14 18.22
N ARG A 234 -9.97 3.87 17.91
CA ARG A 234 -9.14 3.07 16.99
C ARG A 234 -9.13 3.67 15.59
N ASP A 235 -10.29 4.08 15.10
CA ASP A 235 -10.40 4.57 13.72
C ASP A 235 -9.74 5.95 13.56
N VAL A 236 -9.88 6.84 14.55
CA VAL A 236 -9.17 8.13 14.62
C VAL A 236 -7.65 7.91 14.72
N ALA A 237 -7.20 7.03 15.62
CA ALA A 237 -5.77 6.73 15.74
C ALA A 237 -5.21 6.14 14.43
N SER A 238 -5.97 5.26 13.75
CA SER A 238 -5.59 4.70 12.47
C SER A 238 -5.50 5.76 11.38
N ALA A 239 -6.42 6.72 11.33
CA ALA A 239 -6.40 7.83 10.39
C ALA A 239 -5.16 8.73 10.60
N LEU A 240 -4.85 9.06 11.84
CA LEU A 240 -3.69 9.89 12.19
C LEU A 240 -2.36 9.19 11.87
N VAL A 241 -2.21 7.91 12.21
CA VAL A 241 -0.99 7.15 11.91
C VAL A 241 -0.83 6.92 10.42
N LEU A 242 -1.91 6.60 9.72
CA LEU A 242 -1.87 6.36 8.28
C LEU A 242 -1.48 7.62 7.51
N SER A 243 -2.14 8.76 7.78
CA SER A 243 -1.87 10.00 7.06
C SER A 243 -0.59 10.71 7.51
N GLY A 244 -0.28 10.69 8.81
CA GLY A 244 0.83 11.44 9.38
C GLY A 244 2.18 10.71 9.33
N LEU A 245 2.18 9.39 9.34
CA LEU A 245 3.42 8.61 9.44
C LEU A 245 3.56 7.57 8.33
N GLU A 246 2.59 6.67 8.18
CA GLU A 246 2.70 5.53 7.26
C GLU A 246 2.73 5.99 5.79
N ALA A 247 1.79 6.85 5.36
CA ALA A 247 1.73 7.31 3.97
C ALA A 247 2.97 8.14 3.57
N PRO A 248 3.45 9.13 4.38
CA PRO A 248 4.71 9.82 4.08
C PRO A 248 5.91 8.88 4.02
N LEU A 249 6.05 7.96 4.98
CA LEU A 249 7.16 7.02 5.01
C LEU A 249 7.10 6.03 3.83
N ALA A 250 5.91 5.52 3.49
CA ALA A 250 5.70 4.66 2.34
C ALA A 250 6.08 5.36 1.03
N ALA A 251 5.61 6.60 0.85
CA ALA A 251 5.90 7.36 -0.36
C ALA A 251 7.39 7.60 -0.54
N VAL A 252 8.10 8.08 0.50
CA VAL A 252 9.55 8.33 0.39
C VAL A 252 10.34 7.05 0.25
N PHE A 253 9.97 5.95 0.92
CA PHE A 253 10.63 4.65 0.74
C PHE A 253 10.47 4.12 -0.69
N LEU A 254 9.23 4.12 -1.21
CA LEU A 254 8.95 3.64 -2.57
C LEU A 254 9.55 4.56 -3.63
N GLY A 255 9.59 5.88 -3.39
CA GLY A 255 10.25 6.84 -4.27
C GLY A 255 11.76 6.62 -4.36
N GLU A 256 12.43 6.43 -3.22
CA GLU A 256 13.86 6.10 -3.16
C GLU A 256 14.17 4.74 -3.79
N ALA A 257 13.31 3.74 -3.54
CA ALA A 257 13.42 2.43 -4.15
C ALA A 257 13.29 2.52 -5.69
N TYR A 258 12.30 3.27 -6.17
CA TYR A 258 12.08 3.50 -7.59
C TYR A 258 13.29 4.20 -8.24
N GLN A 259 13.79 5.29 -7.65
CA GLN A 259 14.95 6.00 -8.17
C GLN A 259 16.18 5.09 -8.28
N ARG A 260 16.43 4.23 -7.29
CA ARG A 260 17.54 3.30 -7.28
C ARG A 260 17.41 2.14 -8.27
N LEU A 261 16.19 1.70 -8.55
CA LEU A 261 15.93 0.60 -9.48
C LEU A 261 15.85 1.04 -10.94
N GLU A 262 15.31 2.23 -11.21
CA GLU A 262 15.05 2.71 -12.56
C GLU A 262 16.14 3.65 -13.11
N TYR A 263 16.61 4.61 -12.31
CA TYR A 263 17.60 5.62 -12.76
C TYR A 263 19.03 5.11 -12.85
N TRP A 264 19.25 3.85 -12.60
CA TRP A 264 20.55 3.22 -12.76
C TRP A 264 20.59 2.31 -13.99
N ALA A 265 20.17 2.75 -15.15
CA ALA A 265 20.65 2.19 -16.39
C ALA A 265 22.11 2.63 -16.55
N PRO A 266 23.09 1.73 -16.50
CA PRO A 266 24.51 2.11 -16.64
C PRO A 266 24.82 2.73 -18.00
N ASP A 267 23.94 2.52 -18.98
CA ASP A 267 24.16 2.89 -20.37
C ASP A 267 23.82 4.35 -20.70
N ALA A 268 23.29 5.12 -19.74
CA ALA A 268 22.93 6.53 -19.98
C ALA A 268 24.04 7.53 -19.61
N ARG A 269 25.20 7.11 -19.10
CA ARG A 269 26.25 7.97 -18.59
C ARG A 269 27.68 7.61 -18.98
N ASP A 270 27.87 6.74 -19.96
CA ASP A 270 29.15 6.63 -20.66
C ASP A 270 28.99 7.21 -22.08
N PRO A 271 29.17 8.52 -22.25
CA PRO A 271 29.68 9.03 -23.52
C PRO A 271 31.16 8.69 -23.51
N GLY A 272 31.55 7.58 -24.19
CA GLY A 272 32.92 7.23 -24.45
C GLY A 272 33.70 8.37 -25.13
#